data_89a25bc69fc10bd7c289d5b3739322b6
#
_entry.id   89a25bc69fc10bd7c289d5b3739322b6
#
_cell.length_a   1.000
_cell.length_b   1.000
_cell.length_c   1.000
_cell.angle_alpha   90.00
_cell.angle_beta   90.00
_cell.angle_gamma   90.00
#
_symmetry.space_group_name_H-M   'P 1'
#
loop_
_entity.id
_entity.type
_entity.pdbx_description
1 polymer ?
#
loop_
_entity_poly.entity_id
_entity_poly.type
_entity_poly.pdbx_seq_one_letter_code
_entity_poly.pdbx_strand_id
1 'polypeptide(L)'
;MIDLMPKTEEEAAAIVRAHAEAGRPLAICGGDSRSGFGNAVAAEDRLRSTGLSGIVAYNPGEMVMTVRSGTPLAEVEAALQDSGQMLAFEPMDHRPVMGTSGEPTIGGVFAANVSGPRRLIAGAARDSLLGVRFVNGRGEIIKAGGRVMKNVTGLDLAKLIAGSHGTLGFLTEVTFRVPPRPKTERTVVLSGLNDAEAANAMAAAMALPVEVSGAAHLPLTVTWKFLAGKLPEGEATVLRIEGLPGSVDVRIEKLAAAMSAFATVTRLEQPESRRLWQEIRDVLPYADGTARPVWRVSVAPGTGQQLVAALRLEAGVDAFYDWQGGLVWMRMEAGPEAELVRRYIKALGGGHATLIRASGEARAVTPAFHPEPEAVAMLSRRVKEKFDPAGIFNPGKMG
;
A
#
# COMPACT_ATOMS: atom_id res chain seq x y z
N MET A 1 5.63 7.03 27.73
CA MET A 1 5.55 7.54 26.35
C MET A 1 4.56 8.68 26.34
N ILE A 2 4.99 9.90 25.99
CA ILE A 2 4.16 11.12 25.96
C ILE A 2 3.69 11.34 24.51
N ASP A 3 2.41 11.66 24.32
CA ASP A 3 1.86 12.03 23.02
C ASP A 3 1.96 13.55 22.82
N LEU A 4 2.79 13.97 21.87
CA LEU A 4 2.98 15.35 21.44
C LEU A 4 2.14 15.59 20.18
N MET A 5 1.10 16.42 20.28
CA MET A 5 0.14 16.69 19.19
C MET A 5 0.14 18.15 18.81
N PRO A 6 1.12 18.60 17.98
CA PRO A 6 1.17 19.98 17.51
C PRO A 6 -0.06 20.32 16.68
N LYS A 7 -0.54 21.55 16.81
CA LYS A 7 -1.66 22.11 16.03
C LYS A 7 -1.20 22.98 14.87
N THR A 8 0.08 23.37 14.89
CA THR A 8 0.70 24.16 13.82
C THR A 8 2.04 23.56 13.40
N GLU A 9 2.55 23.97 12.24
CA GLU A 9 3.88 23.54 11.77
C GLU A 9 5.00 24.12 12.65
N GLU A 10 4.80 25.31 13.18
CA GLU A 10 5.73 26.00 14.07
C GLU A 10 5.88 25.26 15.40
N GLU A 11 4.75 24.79 15.97
CA GLU A 11 4.77 23.95 17.16
C GLU A 11 5.51 22.63 16.90
N ALA A 12 5.23 21.96 15.75
CA ALA A 12 5.94 20.76 15.36
C ALA A 12 7.44 21.00 15.21
N ALA A 13 7.83 22.09 14.55
CA ALA A 13 9.21 22.51 14.37
C ALA A 13 9.93 22.77 15.71
N ALA A 14 9.26 23.42 16.66
CA ALA A 14 9.80 23.66 18.00
C ALA A 14 10.02 22.36 18.77
N ILE A 15 9.07 21.42 18.73
CA ILE A 15 9.19 20.09 19.36
C ILE A 15 10.39 19.33 18.76
N VAL A 16 10.52 19.32 17.44
CA VAL A 16 11.61 18.63 16.74
C VAL A 16 12.97 19.23 17.14
N ARG A 17 13.11 20.55 17.16
CA ARG A 17 14.36 21.21 17.60
C ARG A 17 14.75 20.81 19.01
N ALA A 18 13.81 20.89 19.95
CA ALA A 18 14.07 20.52 21.34
C ALA A 18 14.53 19.07 21.50
N HIS A 19 13.94 18.14 20.70
CA HIS A 19 14.35 16.72 20.72
C HIS A 19 15.71 16.51 20.04
N ALA A 20 15.99 17.21 18.95
CA ALA A 20 17.28 17.15 18.26
C ALA A 20 18.42 17.66 19.16
N GLU A 21 18.23 18.79 19.83
CA GLU A 21 19.19 19.36 20.79
C GLU A 21 19.45 18.43 21.99
N ALA A 22 18.41 17.75 22.45
CA ALA A 22 18.50 16.78 23.56
C ALA A 22 18.94 15.38 23.13
N GLY A 23 19.06 15.09 21.84
CA GLY A 23 19.33 13.74 21.31
C GLY A 23 18.25 12.74 21.64
N ARG A 24 16.98 13.17 21.85
CA ARG A 24 15.88 12.28 22.26
C ARG A 24 15.07 11.81 21.04
N PRO A 25 14.94 10.49 20.81
CA PRO A 25 14.17 9.95 19.71
C PRO A 25 12.68 10.26 19.78
N LEU A 26 12.07 10.42 18.61
CA LEU A 26 10.65 10.62 18.40
C LEU A 26 10.05 9.46 17.57
N ALA A 27 9.01 8.83 18.07
CA ALA A 27 8.16 7.96 17.26
C ALA A 27 7.17 8.83 16.46
N ILE A 28 7.39 8.93 15.16
CA ILE A 28 6.49 9.66 14.24
C ILE A 28 5.28 8.79 13.93
N CYS A 29 4.08 9.27 14.20
CA CYS A 29 2.85 8.54 13.96
C CYS A 29 1.67 9.45 13.52
N GLY A 30 0.68 8.83 12.91
CA GLY A 30 -0.63 9.42 12.65
C GLY A 30 -1.65 8.94 13.68
N GLY A 31 -2.74 8.34 13.21
CA GLY A 31 -3.80 7.79 14.06
C GLY A 31 -3.62 6.32 14.45
N ASP A 32 -2.42 5.77 14.37
CA ASP A 32 -2.04 4.40 14.83
C ASP A 32 -2.73 3.21 14.12
N SER A 33 -3.37 3.43 12.98
CA SER A 33 -3.97 2.34 12.18
C SER A 33 -2.96 1.30 11.68
N ARG A 34 -1.66 1.66 11.68
CA ARG A 34 -0.52 0.81 11.29
C ARG A 34 0.52 0.70 12.41
N SER A 35 0.07 0.77 13.66
CA SER A 35 0.95 0.54 14.80
C SER A 35 1.59 -0.86 14.68
N GLY A 36 2.90 -0.92 14.83
CA GLY A 36 3.65 -2.16 14.59
C GLY A 36 4.05 -2.42 13.13
N PHE A 37 3.70 -1.61 12.14
CA PHE A 37 4.24 -1.73 10.78
C PHE A 37 5.73 -1.32 10.77
N GLY A 38 6.58 -2.09 10.08
CA GLY A 38 8.03 -1.90 10.10
C GLY A 38 8.69 -2.44 11.37
N ASN A 39 9.97 -2.13 11.58
CA ASN A 39 10.69 -2.53 12.80
C ASN A 39 10.20 -1.72 14.01
N ALA A 40 10.44 -2.23 15.21
CA ALA A 40 10.15 -1.51 16.44
C ALA A 40 10.99 -0.23 16.55
N VAL A 41 10.37 0.83 17.06
CA VAL A 41 11.02 2.11 17.30
C VAL A 41 11.23 2.28 18.80
N ALA A 42 12.48 2.49 19.21
CA ALA A 42 12.83 2.82 20.58
C ALA A 42 12.74 4.35 20.76
N ALA A 43 11.61 4.84 21.26
CA ALA A 43 11.39 6.25 21.57
C ALA A 43 10.51 6.40 22.82
N GLU A 44 10.78 7.43 23.60
CA GLU A 44 10.01 7.76 24.81
C GLU A 44 8.80 8.62 24.49
N ASP A 45 8.90 9.45 23.44
CA ASP A 45 7.86 10.39 23.03
C ASP A 45 7.35 10.06 21.62
N ARG A 46 6.06 10.33 21.39
CA ARG A 46 5.40 10.19 20.08
C ARG A 46 5.00 11.56 19.55
N LEU A 47 5.43 11.88 18.33
CA LEU A 47 4.98 13.07 17.61
C LEU A 47 3.84 12.67 16.66
N ARG A 48 2.62 13.09 17.00
CA ARG A 48 1.40 12.73 16.30
C ARG A 48 0.95 13.81 15.33
N SER A 49 0.64 13.41 14.10
CA SER A 49 0.09 14.33 13.10
C SER A 49 -1.40 14.63 13.29
N THR A 50 -2.11 13.92 14.16
CA THR A 50 -3.57 14.07 14.34
C THR A 50 -4.00 15.46 14.82
N GLY A 51 -3.09 16.25 15.42
CA GLY A 51 -3.34 17.66 15.72
C GLY A 51 -3.37 18.58 14.47
N LEU A 52 -2.80 18.13 13.35
CA LEU A 52 -2.78 18.82 12.07
C LEU A 52 -3.83 18.20 11.14
N SER A 53 -5.10 18.58 11.29
CA SER A 53 -6.24 18.02 10.56
C SER A 53 -6.98 19.08 9.75
N GLY A 54 -7.71 18.64 8.72
CA GLY A 54 -8.59 19.42 7.86
C GLY A 54 -8.10 19.56 6.41
N ILE A 55 -9.07 19.77 5.52
CA ILE A 55 -8.84 20.05 4.11
C ILE A 55 -8.44 21.51 3.96
N VAL A 56 -7.23 21.76 3.43
CA VAL A 56 -6.67 23.11 3.25
C VAL A 56 -7.20 23.77 1.98
N ALA A 57 -7.26 22.99 0.89
CA ALA A 57 -7.80 23.45 -0.37
C ALA A 57 -8.27 22.25 -1.21
N TYR A 58 -9.43 22.41 -1.83
CA TYR A 58 -9.95 21.42 -2.75
C TYR A 58 -10.69 22.12 -3.89
N ASN A 59 -10.23 21.89 -5.10
CA ASN A 59 -10.90 22.32 -6.31
C ASN A 59 -11.18 21.08 -7.18
N PRO A 60 -12.43 20.57 -7.21
CA PRO A 60 -12.79 19.42 -8.02
C PRO A 60 -12.49 19.59 -9.51
N GLY A 61 -12.61 20.83 -10.05
CA GLY A 61 -12.31 21.11 -11.46
C GLY A 61 -10.83 20.96 -11.81
N GLU A 62 -9.93 21.22 -10.87
CA GLU A 62 -8.49 21.04 -11.05
C GLU A 62 -8.04 19.61 -10.72
N MET A 63 -8.93 18.80 -10.15
CA MET A 63 -8.64 17.43 -9.69
C MET A 63 -7.44 17.36 -8.72
N VAL A 64 -7.29 18.37 -7.87
CA VAL A 64 -6.21 18.50 -6.90
C VAL A 64 -6.77 18.81 -5.52
N MET A 65 -6.29 18.13 -4.52
CA MET A 65 -6.65 18.35 -3.13
C MET A 65 -5.38 18.58 -2.31
N THR A 66 -5.43 19.53 -1.37
CA THR A 66 -4.40 19.79 -0.36
C THR A 66 -4.99 19.56 1.02
N VAL A 67 -4.36 18.73 1.83
CA VAL A 67 -4.90 18.26 3.11
C VAL A 67 -3.79 18.23 4.15
N ARG A 68 -4.10 18.60 5.39
CA ARG A 68 -3.19 18.41 6.53
C ARG A 68 -3.00 16.93 6.81
N SER A 69 -1.78 16.54 7.17
CA SER A 69 -1.36 15.13 7.21
C SER A 69 -2.13 14.27 8.23
N GLY A 70 -2.62 14.86 9.30
CA GLY A 70 -3.39 14.18 10.34
C GLY A 70 -4.88 14.02 10.05
N THR A 71 -5.36 14.51 8.91
CA THR A 71 -6.78 14.37 8.53
C THR A 71 -7.15 12.90 8.37
N PRO A 72 -8.25 12.45 8.97
CA PRO A 72 -8.78 11.10 8.79
C PRO A 72 -8.99 10.77 7.30
N LEU A 73 -8.58 9.57 6.90
CA LEU A 73 -8.76 9.12 5.51
C LEU A 73 -10.25 9.13 5.11
N ALA A 74 -11.14 8.76 6.04
CA ALA A 74 -12.59 8.77 5.82
C ALA A 74 -13.14 10.17 5.48
N GLU A 75 -12.62 11.23 6.11
CA GLU A 75 -13.00 12.62 5.79
C GLU A 75 -12.59 13.01 4.38
N VAL A 76 -11.39 12.61 3.96
CA VAL A 76 -10.90 12.84 2.61
C VAL A 76 -11.74 12.08 1.57
N GLU A 77 -12.04 10.81 1.83
CA GLU A 77 -12.85 9.97 0.94
C GLU A 77 -14.30 10.48 0.83
N ALA A 78 -14.89 10.97 1.92
CA ALA A 78 -16.23 11.57 1.90
C ALA A 78 -16.27 12.82 1.03
N ALA A 79 -15.33 13.76 1.22
CA ALA A 79 -15.24 14.97 0.41
C ALA A 79 -15.04 14.68 -1.09
N LEU A 80 -14.26 13.65 -1.42
CA LEU A 80 -14.06 13.20 -2.80
C LEU A 80 -15.32 12.55 -3.38
N GLN A 81 -16.03 11.76 -2.58
CA GLN A 81 -17.27 11.10 -3.00
C GLN A 81 -18.34 12.11 -3.39
N ASP A 82 -18.51 13.19 -2.65
CA ASP A 82 -19.45 14.27 -2.93
C ASP A 82 -19.20 14.94 -4.29
N SER A 83 -17.94 14.95 -4.72
CA SER A 83 -17.52 15.50 -6.02
C SER A 83 -17.38 14.44 -7.12
N GLY A 84 -17.75 13.18 -6.86
CA GLY A 84 -17.59 12.09 -7.81
C GLY A 84 -16.14 11.76 -8.14
N GLN A 85 -15.20 12.05 -7.23
CA GLN A 85 -13.77 11.78 -7.35
C GLN A 85 -13.31 10.69 -6.39
N MET A 86 -12.04 10.27 -6.48
CA MET A 86 -11.50 9.18 -5.67
C MET A 86 -9.98 9.26 -5.49
N LEU A 87 -9.47 8.54 -4.49
CA LEU A 87 -8.06 8.18 -4.39
C LEU A 87 -7.79 7.00 -5.33
N ALA A 88 -7.23 7.30 -6.51
CA ALA A 88 -7.10 6.30 -7.59
C ALA A 88 -6.20 5.11 -7.24
N PHE A 89 -5.26 5.29 -6.32
CA PHE A 89 -4.35 4.24 -5.86
C PHE A 89 -4.98 3.29 -4.82
N GLU A 90 -6.25 3.46 -4.47
CA GLU A 90 -7.04 2.59 -3.57
C GLU A 90 -6.28 2.20 -2.28
N PRO A 91 -6.11 3.14 -1.33
CA PRO A 91 -5.34 2.84 -0.11
C PRO A 91 -5.97 1.70 0.69
N MET A 92 -5.16 0.68 1.00
CA MET A 92 -5.55 -0.45 1.83
C MET A 92 -5.83 -0.03 3.27
N ASP A 93 -6.86 -0.60 3.89
CA ASP A 93 -7.02 -0.58 5.34
C ASP A 93 -6.22 -1.72 5.99
N HIS A 94 -5.17 -1.37 6.71
CA HIS A 94 -4.31 -2.35 7.38
C HIS A 94 -4.88 -2.88 8.69
N ARG A 95 -5.89 -2.21 9.27
CA ARG A 95 -6.42 -2.56 10.60
C ARG A 95 -6.87 -4.00 10.71
N PRO A 96 -7.65 -4.55 9.75
CA PRO A 96 -8.10 -5.93 9.87
C PRO A 96 -6.97 -6.95 9.85
N VAL A 97 -5.98 -6.79 8.96
CA VAL A 97 -4.87 -7.74 8.83
C VAL A 97 -3.84 -7.60 9.96
N MET A 98 -3.69 -6.40 10.52
CA MET A 98 -2.73 -6.14 11.62
C MET A 98 -3.35 -6.26 13.01
N GLY A 99 -4.68 -6.33 13.13
CA GLY A 99 -5.38 -6.33 14.41
C GLY A 99 -5.27 -4.99 15.15
N THR A 100 -5.22 -3.86 14.44
CA THR A 100 -5.13 -2.52 15.02
C THR A 100 -6.49 -1.81 14.98
N SER A 101 -6.68 -0.82 15.86
CA SER A 101 -7.93 -0.06 15.99
C SER A 101 -7.79 1.45 15.74
N GLY A 102 -6.57 1.92 15.45
CA GLY A 102 -6.30 3.34 15.19
C GLY A 102 -6.98 3.85 13.91
N GLU A 103 -7.09 5.16 13.76
CA GLU A 103 -7.73 5.78 12.60
C GLU A 103 -6.71 6.07 11.49
N PRO A 104 -6.94 5.61 10.23
CA PRO A 104 -6.07 5.94 9.12
C PRO A 104 -6.04 7.45 8.84
N THR A 105 -4.85 8.03 8.65
CA THR A 105 -4.66 9.42 8.25
C THR A 105 -4.06 9.50 6.86
N ILE A 106 -4.37 10.58 6.13
CA ILE A 106 -3.85 10.77 4.78
C ILE A 106 -2.32 10.88 4.74
N GLY A 107 -1.71 11.54 5.72
CA GLY A 107 -0.25 11.60 5.86
C GLY A 107 0.36 10.22 6.07
N GLY A 108 -0.28 9.37 6.89
CA GLY A 108 0.15 7.98 7.09
C GLY A 108 0.04 7.13 5.81
N VAL A 109 -0.95 7.38 4.95
CA VAL A 109 -1.09 6.72 3.65
C VAL A 109 0.08 7.05 2.73
N PHE A 110 0.44 8.33 2.60
CA PHE A 110 1.57 8.74 1.77
C PHE A 110 2.92 8.37 2.40
N ALA A 111 3.09 8.54 3.70
CA ALA A 111 4.32 8.15 4.39
C ALA A 111 4.65 6.66 4.25
N ALA A 112 3.63 5.80 4.15
CA ALA A 112 3.78 4.35 3.91
C ALA A 112 3.63 3.95 2.44
N ASN A 113 3.34 4.89 1.53
CA ASN A 113 3.10 4.66 0.10
C ASN A 113 2.10 3.52 -0.16
N VAL A 114 0.97 3.56 0.54
CA VAL A 114 -0.05 2.50 0.50
C VAL A 114 -0.79 2.52 -0.83
N SER A 115 -0.87 1.36 -1.48
CA SER A 115 -1.53 1.22 -2.79
C SER A 115 -2.28 -0.11 -2.87
N GLY A 116 -3.43 -0.11 -3.50
CA GLY A 116 -4.29 -1.27 -3.71
C GLY A 116 -4.28 -1.80 -5.15
N PRO A 117 -5.31 -2.57 -5.54
CA PRO A 117 -5.37 -3.29 -6.81
C PRO A 117 -5.23 -2.43 -8.07
N ARG A 118 -5.74 -1.17 -8.05
CA ARG A 118 -5.63 -0.25 -9.20
C ARG A 118 -4.21 0.23 -9.49
N ARG A 119 -3.22 -0.17 -8.71
CA ARG A 119 -1.82 0.21 -8.98
C ARG A 119 -1.38 -0.10 -10.41
N LEU A 120 -1.96 -1.12 -11.04
CA LEU A 120 -1.68 -1.48 -12.44
C LEU A 120 -1.91 -0.34 -13.43
N ILE A 121 -2.94 0.50 -13.19
CA ILE A 121 -3.31 1.62 -14.08
C ILE A 121 -3.15 2.99 -13.44
N ALA A 122 -3.27 3.09 -12.12
CA ALA A 122 -3.23 4.36 -11.40
C ALA A 122 -1.87 4.71 -10.82
N GLY A 123 -0.94 3.76 -10.80
CA GLY A 123 0.33 3.89 -10.09
C GLY A 123 0.18 3.77 -8.57
N ALA A 124 1.25 4.05 -7.85
CA ALA A 124 1.29 4.06 -6.39
C ALA A 124 0.72 5.36 -5.81
N ALA A 125 0.48 5.39 -4.50
CA ALA A 125 0.12 6.63 -3.79
C ALA A 125 1.14 7.75 -4.09
N ARG A 126 2.43 7.42 -4.06
CA ARG A 126 3.54 8.30 -4.43
C ARG A 126 3.34 8.99 -5.78
N ASP A 127 2.78 8.29 -6.77
CA ASP A 127 2.62 8.80 -8.13
C ASP A 127 1.47 9.81 -8.25
N SER A 128 0.55 9.81 -7.28
CA SER A 128 -0.50 10.82 -7.14
C SER A 128 -0.05 12.07 -6.36
N LEU A 129 1.07 12.00 -5.63
CA LEU A 129 1.56 13.07 -4.79
C LEU A 129 2.24 14.16 -5.62
N LEU A 130 1.76 15.39 -5.52
CA LEU A 130 2.24 16.57 -6.26
C LEU A 130 3.10 17.49 -5.41
N GLY A 131 2.83 17.57 -4.11
CA GLY A 131 3.55 18.42 -3.18
C GLY A 131 3.41 17.97 -1.74
N VAL A 132 4.38 18.37 -0.93
CA VAL A 132 4.43 18.09 0.51
C VAL A 132 4.89 19.31 1.29
N ARG A 133 4.44 19.42 2.54
CA ARG A 133 5.09 20.20 3.59
C ARG A 133 5.47 19.24 4.71
N PHE A 134 6.64 19.44 5.28
CA PHE A 134 7.12 18.59 6.38
C PHE A 134 8.18 19.33 7.20
N VAL A 135 8.36 18.89 8.44
CA VAL A 135 9.44 19.33 9.31
C VAL A 135 10.57 18.31 9.24
N ASN A 136 11.78 18.75 8.90
CA ASN A 136 12.96 17.88 8.91
C ASN A 136 13.55 17.71 10.33
N GLY A 137 14.59 16.88 10.50
CA GLY A 137 15.23 16.62 11.80
C GLY A 137 16.00 17.81 12.42
N ARG A 138 16.09 18.95 11.72
CA ARG A 138 16.59 20.22 12.27
C ARG A 138 15.48 21.14 12.76
N GLY A 139 14.22 20.72 12.62
CA GLY A 139 13.07 21.58 12.90
C GLY A 139 12.85 22.67 11.85
N GLU A 140 13.32 22.47 10.63
CA GLU A 140 13.08 23.37 9.50
C GLU A 140 11.80 22.93 8.78
N ILE A 141 10.91 23.90 8.48
CA ILE A 141 9.68 23.65 7.70
C ILE A 141 10.06 23.70 6.22
N ILE A 142 9.91 22.58 5.54
CA ILE A 142 10.25 22.42 4.12
C ILE A 142 8.95 22.28 3.32
N LYS A 143 8.88 23.04 2.21
CA LYS A 143 7.85 22.89 1.18
C LYS A 143 8.50 22.40 -0.11
N ALA A 144 7.98 21.33 -0.70
CA ALA A 144 8.45 20.79 -1.96
C ALA A 144 7.29 20.41 -2.88
N GLY A 145 7.47 20.65 -4.18
CA GLY A 145 6.38 20.47 -5.16
C GLY A 145 5.33 21.58 -5.07
N GLY A 146 4.13 21.31 -5.61
CA GLY A 146 3.05 22.29 -5.66
C GLY A 146 1.74 21.67 -6.14
N ARG A 147 0.88 22.46 -6.77
CA ARG A 147 -0.42 22.03 -7.31
C ARG A 147 -0.39 21.66 -8.80
N VAL A 148 0.79 21.72 -9.43
CA VAL A 148 0.96 21.50 -10.87
C VAL A 148 1.49 20.10 -11.14
N MET A 149 0.99 19.47 -12.20
CA MET A 149 1.36 18.10 -12.56
C MET A 149 2.81 17.95 -13.05
N LYS A 150 3.43 19.03 -13.53
CA LYS A 150 4.81 19.04 -14.01
C LYS A 150 5.62 20.07 -13.23
N ASN A 151 6.50 19.60 -12.37
CA ASN A 151 7.53 20.40 -11.72
C ASN A 151 8.89 19.79 -12.06
N VAL A 152 9.70 20.51 -12.84
CA VAL A 152 11.00 20.04 -13.34
C VAL A 152 12.18 20.72 -12.64
N THR A 153 11.92 21.57 -11.64
CA THR A 153 12.96 22.32 -10.92
C THR A 153 13.30 21.62 -9.59
N GLY A 154 14.58 21.33 -9.41
CA GLY A 154 15.10 20.77 -8.17
C GLY A 154 14.86 19.27 -7.98
N LEU A 155 15.06 18.79 -6.76
CA LEU A 155 14.83 17.41 -6.36
C LEU A 155 13.34 17.15 -6.09
N ASP A 156 12.84 16.03 -6.54
CA ASP A 156 11.47 15.58 -6.23
C ASP A 156 11.38 15.02 -4.80
N LEU A 157 11.39 15.93 -3.83
CA LEU A 157 11.29 15.57 -2.42
C LEU A 157 9.93 14.96 -2.06
N ALA A 158 8.88 15.27 -2.81
CA ALA A 158 7.57 14.65 -2.58
C ALA A 158 7.65 13.14 -2.79
N LYS A 159 8.33 12.70 -3.85
CA LYS A 159 8.54 11.28 -4.13
C LYS A 159 9.51 10.61 -3.13
N LEU A 160 10.46 11.36 -2.60
CA LEU A 160 11.40 10.86 -1.59
C LEU A 160 10.73 10.64 -0.23
N ILE A 161 9.88 11.58 0.20
CA ILE A 161 9.15 11.50 1.48
C ILE A 161 8.08 10.39 1.44
N ALA A 162 7.45 10.15 0.29
CA ALA A 162 6.50 9.07 0.12
C ALA A 162 7.18 7.69 0.30
N GLY A 163 6.71 6.92 1.26
CA GLY A 163 7.30 5.63 1.61
C GLY A 163 8.49 5.70 2.58
N SER A 164 8.80 6.88 3.13
CA SER A 164 9.87 7.04 4.14
C SER A 164 9.47 6.59 5.55
N HIS A 165 8.22 6.23 5.78
CA HIS A 165 7.69 5.82 7.09
C HIS A 165 7.99 6.79 8.23
N GLY A 166 8.09 8.10 7.92
CA GLY A 166 8.41 9.13 8.91
C GLY A 166 9.86 9.14 9.38
N THR A 167 10.79 8.48 8.66
CA THR A 167 12.21 8.49 9.01
C THR A 167 12.96 9.70 8.48
N LEU A 168 12.43 10.37 7.45
CA LEU A 168 13.05 11.55 6.82
C LEU A 168 12.44 12.89 7.24
N GLY A 169 11.27 12.86 7.90
CA GLY A 169 10.58 14.06 8.32
C GLY A 169 9.19 13.80 8.86
N PHE A 170 8.66 14.77 9.55
CA PHE A 170 7.30 14.81 10.03
C PHE A 170 6.40 15.53 9.03
N LEU A 171 5.59 14.78 8.26
CA LEU A 171 4.64 15.34 7.30
C LEU A 171 3.60 16.21 8.00
N THR A 172 3.37 17.41 7.47
CA THR A 172 2.38 18.37 7.96
C THR A 172 1.25 18.60 6.96
N GLU A 173 1.54 18.58 5.64
CA GLU A 173 0.56 18.77 4.58
C GLU A 173 0.94 17.95 3.35
N VAL A 174 -0.06 17.45 2.63
CA VAL A 174 0.08 16.73 1.36
C VAL A 174 -0.84 17.33 0.30
N THR A 175 -0.31 17.49 -0.92
CA THR A 175 -1.08 17.89 -2.11
C THR A 175 -1.02 16.76 -3.13
N PHE A 176 -2.17 16.31 -3.61
CA PHE A 176 -2.25 15.13 -4.47
C PHE A 176 -3.37 15.23 -5.50
N ARG A 177 -3.24 14.43 -6.55
CA ARG A 177 -4.22 14.32 -7.63
C ARG A 177 -5.38 13.41 -7.25
N VAL A 178 -6.60 13.83 -7.62
CA VAL A 178 -7.85 13.14 -7.32
C VAL A 178 -8.72 13.02 -8.58
N PRO A 179 -8.53 11.98 -9.41
CA PRO A 179 -9.28 11.81 -10.65
C PRO A 179 -10.75 11.45 -10.40
N PRO A 180 -11.61 11.58 -11.45
CA PRO A 180 -12.98 11.14 -11.38
C PRO A 180 -13.11 9.64 -11.04
N ARG A 181 -14.14 9.31 -10.27
CA ARG A 181 -14.50 7.92 -9.99
C ARG A 181 -15.15 7.29 -11.23
N PRO A 182 -14.80 6.07 -11.63
CA PRO A 182 -15.52 5.31 -12.64
C PRO A 182 -17.01 5.20 -12.31
N LYS A 183 -17.87 5.35 -13.29
CA LYS A 183 -19.35 5.31 -13.10
C LYS A 183 -19.84 3.89 -12.85
N THR A 184 -19.16 2.90 -13.44
CA THR A 184 -19.45 1.47 -13.23
C THR A 184 -18.18 0.64 -13.26
N GLU A 185 -18.29 -0.56 -12.72
CA GLU A 185 -17.24 -1.60 -12.75
C GLU A 185 -17.90 -2.96 -12.85
N ARG A 186 -17.22 -3.90 -13.51
CA ARG A 186 -17.57 -5.32 -13.59
C ARG A 186 -16.32 -6.18 -13.51
N THR A 187 -16.49 -7.41 -13.09
CA THR A 187 -15.39 -8.37 -12.99
C THR A 187 -15.70 -9.63 -13.78
N VAL A 188 -14.76 -10.04 -14.62
CA VAL A 188 -14.70 -11.39 -15.21
C VAL A 188 -14.05 -12.31 -14.19
N VAL A 189 -14.65 -13.47 -13.97
CA VAL A 189 -14.15 -14.56 -13.09
C VAL A 189 -13.87 -15.78 -13.94
N LEU A 190 -12.64 -16.28 -13.91
CA LEU A 190 -12.22 -17.55 -14.51
C LEU A 190 -12.08 -18.58 -13.40
N SER A 191 -12.73 -19.73 -13.54
CA SER A 191 -12.78 -20.78 -12.51
C SER A 191 -11.86 -21.95 -12.84
N GLY A 192 -11.16 -22.49 -11.83
CA GLY A 192 -10.41 -23.75 -11.91
C GLY A 192 -9.03 -23.63 -12.54
N LEU A 193 -8.45 -22.44 -12.62
CA LEU A 193 -7.05 -22.25 -13.05
C LEU A 193 -6.11 -22.41 -11.86
N ASN A 194 -5.07 -23.23 -11.97
CA ASN A 194 -3.98 -23.25 -10.99
C ASN A 194 -3.13 -21.96 -11.07
N ASP A 195 -2.20 -21.75 -10.11
CA ASP A 195 -1.40 -20.53 -9.99
C ASP A 195 -0.63 -20.18 -11.28
N ALA A 196 -0.10 -21.17 -12.00
CA ALA A 196 0.68 -20.96 -13.23
C ALA A 196 -0.22 -20.63 -14.43
N GLU A 197 -1.33 -21.34 -14.59
CA GLU A 197 -2.35 -21.07 -15.61
C GLU A 197 -2.98 -19.69 -15.41
N ALA A 198 -3.27 -19.32 -14.16
CA ALA A 198 -3.79 -18.02 -13.79
C ALA A 198 -2.82 -16.88 -14.14
N ALA A 199 -1.51 -17.05 -13.91
CA ALA A 199 -0.51 -16.07 -14.28
C ALA A 199 -0.50 -15.84 -15.81
N ASN A 200 -0.62 -16.92 -16.61
CA ASN A 200 -0.69 -16.82 -18.07
C ASN A 200 -1.99 -16.14 -18.53
N ALA A 201 -3.13 -16.48 -17.93
CA ALA A 201 -4.42 -15.86 -18.25
C ALA A 201 -4.43 -14.37 -17.91
N MET A 202 -3.90 -13.98 -16.74
CA MET A 202 -3.75 -12.57 -16.36
C MET A 202 -2.82 -11.80 -17.31
N ALA A 203 -1.71 -12.40 -17.73
CA ALA A 203 -0.80 -11.78 -18.70
C ALA A 203 -1.47 -11.57 -20.06
N ALA A 204 -2.22 -12.56 -20.54
CA ALA A 204 -3.01 -12.45 -21.77
C ALA A 204 -4.09 -11.36 -21.68
N ALA A 205 -4.81 -11.29 -20.55
CA ALA A 205 -5.82 -10.27 -20.32
C ALA A 205 -5.25 -8.84 -20.31
N MET A 206 -4.10 -8.64 -19.68
CA MET A 206 -3.42 -7.34 -19.62
C MET A 206 -2.86 -6.89 -20.98
N ALA A 207 -2.60 -7.82 -21.91
CA ALA A 207 -2.18 -7.50 -23.26
C ALA A 207 -3.33 -7.06 -24.18
N LEU A 208 -4.58 -7.28 -23.80
CA LEU A 208 -5.75 -6.88 -24.59
C LEU A 208 -6.01 -5.36 -24.46
N PRO A 209 -6.51 -4.71 -25.51
CA PRO A 209 -6.88 -3.29 -25.49
C PRO A 209 -8.26 -3.09 -24.81
N VAL A 210 -8.40 -3.58 -23.58
CA VAL A 210 -9.64 -3.51 -22.79
C VAL A 210 -9.46 -2.82 -21.44
N GLU A 211 -8.26 -2.32 -21.15
CA GLU A 211 -7.93 -1.54 -19.94
C GLU A 211 -8.33 -2.26 -18.64
N VAL A 212 -7.82 -3.46 -18.43
CA VAL A 212 -8.00 -4.19 -17.17
C VAL A 212 -7.44 -3.36 -16.02
N SER A 213 -8.26 -3.01 -15.03
CA SER A 213 -7.90 -2.14 -13.91
C SER A 213 -7.49 -2.89 -12.63
N GLY A 214 -7.73 -4.18 -12.59
CA GLY A 214 -7.31 -5.09 -11.52
C GLY A 214 -7.22 -6.50 -12.06
N ALA A 215 -6.19 -7.24 -11.64
CA ALA A 215 -5.96 -8.63 -12.03
C ALA A 215 -5.40 -9.40 -10.82
N ALA A 216 -6.20 -10.33 -10.29
CA ALA A 216 -5.88 -11.10 -9.10
C ALA A 216 -6.20 -12.57 -9.28
N HIS A 217 -5.48 -13.43 -8.56
CA HIS A 217 -5.77 -14.86 -8.50
C HIS A 217 -5.95 -15.30 -7.04
N LEU A 218 -7.04 -16.00 -6.81
CA LEU A 218 -7.51 -16.47 -5.51
C LEU A 218 -7.49 -18.00 -5.51
N PRO A 219 -6.42 -18.65 -5.01
CA PRO A 219 -6.34 -20.11 -4.91
C PRO A 219 -7.44 -20.70 -4.02
N LEU A 220 -7.69 -21.98 -4.15
CA LEU A 220 -8.71 -22.74 -3.44
C LEU A 220 -8.71 -22.49 -1.91
N THR A 221 -7.54 -22.33 -1.32
CA THR A 221 -7.37 -22.14 0.12
C THR A 221 -7.97 -20.83 0.65
N VAL A 222 -8.18 -19.84 -0.21
CA VAL A 222 -8.68 -18.52 0.15
C VAL A 222 -9.98 -18.12 -0.54
N THR A 223 -10.32 -18.69 -1.70
CA THR A 223 -11.48 -18.28 -2.53
C THR A 223 -12.77 -18.23 -1.74
N TRP A 224 -13.05 -19.25 -0.92
CA TRP A 224 -14.26 -19.33 -0.10
C TRP A 224 -14.42 -18.23 0.94
N LYS A 225 -13.37 -17.48 1.24
CA LYS A 225 -13.40 -16.33 2.18
C LYS A 225 -13.88 -15.05 1.52
N PHE A 226 -13.85 -14.96 0.20
CA PHE A 226 -14.30 -13.79 -0.54
C PHE A 226 -15.81 -13.83 -0.81
N LEU A 227 -16.44 -12.68 -0.82
CA LEU A 227 -17.88 -12.50 -1.04
C LEU A 227 -18.75 -13.42 -0.15
N ALA A 228 -18.28 -13.78 1.05
CA ALA A 228 -18.91 -14.74 1.94
C ALA A 228 -19.18 -16.11 1.28
N GLY A 229 -18.20 -16.58 0.47
CA GLY A 229 -18.28 -17.88 -0.22
C GLY A 229 -19.17 -17.92 -1.46
N LYS A 230 -19.52 -16.75 -2.04
CA LYS A 230 -20.39 -16.69 -3.24
C LYS A 230 -19.63 -16.75 -4.56
N LEU A 231 -18.30 -16.78 -4.55
CA LEU A 231 -17.54 -17.07 -5.78
C LEU A 231 -17.81 -18.51 -6.24
N PRO A 232 -17.65 -18.81 -7.55
CA PRO A 232 -17.70 -20.19 -8.04
C PRO A 232 -16.77 -21.11 -7.25
N GLU A 233 -17.13 -22.39 -7.13
CA GLU A 233 -16.30 -23.40 -6.47
C GLU A 233 -14.93 -23.52 -7.16
N GLY A 234 -13.88 -23.77 -6.37
CA GLY A 234 -12.51 -23.90 -6.84
C GLY A 234 -11.71 -22.60 -6.74
N GLU A 235 -10.65 -22.54 -7.51
CA GLU A 235 -9.81 -21.35 -7.68
C GLU A 235 -10.53 -20.30 -8.54
N ALA A 236 -10.27 -19.01 -8.28
CA ALA A 236 -10.83 -17.92 -9.07
C ALA A 236 -9.75 -16.92 -9.51
N THR A 237 -9.64 -16.70 -10.82
CA THR A 237 -8.87 -15.58 -11.36
C THR A 237 -9.83 -14.46 -11.75
N VAL A 238 -9.60 -13.26 -11.24
CA VAL A 238 -10.54 -12.15 -11.34
C VAL A 238 -9.92 -10.95 -12.03
N LEU A 239 -10.67 -10.39 -13.01
CA LEU A 239 -10.21 -9.32 -13.90
C LEU A 239 -11.24 -8.20 -13.91
N ARG A 240 -10.87 -6.99 -13.46
CA ARG A 240 -11.77 -5.83 -13.34
C ARG A 240 -11.70 -4.92 -14.56
N ILE A 241 -12.86 -4.52 -15.05
CA ILE A 241 -13.07 -3.46 -16.02
C ILE A 241 -13.88 -2.33 -15.38
N GLU A 242 -13.46 -1.09 -15.58
CA GLU A 242 -14.11 0.09 -15.01
C GLU A 242 -14.25 1.21 -16.05
N GLY A 243 -15.20 2.12 -15.85
CA GLY A 243 -15.36 3.29 -16.69
C GLY A 243 -16.80 3.77 -16.86
N LEU A 244 -17.14 4.24 -18.06
CA LEU A 244 -18.50 4.59 -18.44
C LEU A 244 -19.29 3.32 -18.81
N PRO A 245 -20.60 3.24 -18.48
CA PRO A 245 -21.40 2.02 -18.67
C PRO A 245 -21.28 1.42 -20.07
N GLY A 246 -21.59 2.15 -21.13
CA GLY A 246 -21.52 1.61 -22.50
C GLY A 246 -20.11 1.17 -22.93
N SER A 247 -19.04 1.79 -22.42
CA SER A 247 -17.67 1.36 -22.67
C SER A 247 -17.36 0.07 -21.91
N VAL A 248 -17.82 -0.04 -20.66
CA VAL A 248 -17.62 -1.24 -19.82
C VAL A 248 -18.35 -2.43 -20.45
N ASP A 249 -19.59 -2.25 -20.94
CA ASP A 249 -20.38 -3.28 -21.59
C ASP A 249 -19.63 -3.93 -22.78
N VAL A 250 -19.04 -3.12 -23.65
CA VAL A 250 -18.28 -3.62 -24.81
C VAL A 250 -16.97 -4.28 -24.40
N ARG A 251 -16.25 -3.70 -23.45
CA ARG A 251 -14.93 -4.19 -23.03
C ARG A 251 -15.04 -5.48 -22.22
N ILE A 252 -16.08 -5.63 -21.38
CA ILE A 252 -16.28 -6.84 -20.59
C ILE A 252 -16.63 -8.03 -21.49
N GLU A 253 -17.42 -7.82 -22.56
CA GLU A 253 -17.71 -8.85 -23.55
C GLU A 253 -16.44 -9.33 -24.30
N LYS A 254 -15.63 -8.37 -24.75
CA LYS A 254 -14.34 -8.68 -25.41
C LYS A 254 -13.40 -9.46 -24.48
N LEU A 255 -13.31 -9.03 -23.22
CA LEU A 255 -12.50 -9.73 -22.24
C LEU A 255 -13.01 -11.14 -21.97
N ALA A 256 -14.31 -11.29 -21.71
CA ALA A 256 -14.93 -12.58 -21.45
C ALA A 256 -14.75 -13.58 -22.63
N ALA A 257 -14.96 -13.09 -23.87
CA ALA A 257 -14.76 -13.90 -25.07
C ALA A 257 -13.30 -14.37 -25.23
N ALA A 258 -12.32 -13.48 -24.99
CA ALA A 258 -10.90 -13.87 -25.03
C ALA A 258 -10.51 -14.85 -23.92
N MET A 259 -11.05 -14.63 -22.72
CA MET A 259 -10.71 -15.45 -21.55
C MET A 259 -11.39 -16.83 -21.56
N SER A 260 -12.44 -17.03 -22.34
CA SER A 260 -13.09 -18.35 -22.49
C SER A 260 -12.18 -19.43 -23.07
N ALA A 261 -11.08 -19.04 -23.71
CA ALA A 261 -10.04 -19.98 -24.16
C ALA A 261 -9.20 -20.57 -23.01
N PHE A 262 -9.22 -19.95 -21.82
CA PHE A 262 -8.43 -20.40 -20.67
C PHE A 262 -9.27 -21.21 -19.67
N ALA A 263 -10.52 -20.80 -19.41
CA ALA A 263 -11.36 -21.42 -18.40
C ALA A 263 -12.84 -21.05 -18.56
N THR A 264 -13.69 -21.65 -17.75
CA THR A 264 -15.10 -21.24 -17.60
C THR A 264 -15.17 -19.80 -17.07
N VAL A 265 -15.93 -18.96 -17.76
CA VAL A 265 -16.06 -17.53 -17.47
C VAL A 265 -17.42 -17.22 -16.87
N THR A 266 -17.43 -16.55 -15.73
CA THR A 266 -18.61 -15.92 -15.15
C THR A 266 -18.36 -14.42 -14.94
N ARG A 267 -19.39 -13.65 -14.53
CA ARG A 267 -19.29 -12.22 -14.36
C ARG A 267 -19.89 -11.80 -13.03
N LEU A 268 -19.28 -10.79 -12.41
CA LEU A 268 -19.84 -10.08 -11.26
C LEU A 268 -20.24 -8.68 -11.68
N GLU A 269 -21.48 -8.31 -11.36
CA GLU A 269 -22.02 -6.97 -11.54
C GLU A 269 -21.48 -6.00 -10.45
N GLN A 270 -21.75 -4.71 -10.62
CA GLN A 270 -21.13 -3.66 -9.84
C GLN A 270 -21.15 -3.84 -8.32
N PRO A 271 -22.24 -4.21 -7.62
CA PRO A 271 -22.21 -4.34 -6.16
C PRO A 271 -21.21 -5.42 -5.69
N GLU A 272 -21.23 -6.58 -6.33
CA GLU A 272 -20.36 -7.70 -5.98
C GLU A 272 -18.92 -7.50 -6.44
N SER A 273 -18.72 -6.96 -7.64
CA SER A 273 -17.41 -6.57 -8.15
C SER A 273 -16.71 -5.61 -7.17
N ARG A 274 -17.37 -4.51 -6.79
CA ARG A 274 -16.82 -3.53 -5.86
C ARG A 274 -16.44 -4.15 -4.52
N ARG A 275 -17.32 -4.97 -3.97
CA ARG A 275 -17.07 -5.66 -2.71
C ARG A 275 -15.87 -6.60 -2.80
N LEU A 276 -15.78 -7.41 -3.87
CA LEU A 276 -14.65 -8.31 -4.08
C LEU A 276 -13.31 -7.56 -4.09
N TRP A 277 -13.22 -6.45 -4.83
CA TRP A 277 -11.98 -5.68 -4.92
C TRP A 277 -11.63 -4.94 -3.62
N GLN A 278 -12.61 -4.56 -2.81
CA GLN A 278 -12.38 -4.07 -1.45
C GLN A 278 -11.82 -5.19 -0.55
N GLU A 279 -12.38 -6.40 -0.61
CA GLU A 279 -11.92 -7.54 0.16
C GLU A 279 -10.50 -8.00 -0.25
N ILE A 280 -10.16 -7.94 -1.57
CA ILE A 280 -8.79 -8.18 -2.08
C ILE A 280 -7.84 -7.09 -1.57
N ARG A 281 -8.22 -5.83 -1.71
CA ARG A 281 -7.45 -4.67 -1.25
C ARG A 281 -7.07 -4.76 0.22
N ASP A 282 -8.02 -5.13 1.06
CA ASP A 282 -7.87 -5.17 2.52
C ASP A 282 -7.39 -6.51 3.06
N VAL A 283 -6.99 -7.43 2.15
CA VAL A 283 -6.40 -8.74 2.48
C VAL A 283 -7.31 -9.57 3.42
N LEU A 284 -8.61 -9.55 3.15
CA LEU A 284 -9.64 -10.18 3.98
C LEU A 284 -9.31 -11.63 4.40
N PRO A 285 -8.74 -12.51 3.55
CA PRO A 285 -8.43 -13.89 3.94
C PRO A 285 -7.52 -14.03 5.15
N TYR A 286 -6.72 -13.01 5.42
CA TYR A 286 -5.75 -13.00 6.51
C TYR A 286 -6.11 -12.04 7.65
N ALA A 287 -7.28 -11.40 7.59
CA ALA A 287 -7.89 -10.65 8.68
C ALA A 287 -8.57 -11.59 9.69
N ASP A 288 -7.83 -12.58 10.17
CA ASP A 288 -8.33 -13.72 10.94
C ASP A 288 -8.09 -13.60 12.46
N GLY A 289 -7.55 -12.46 12.92
CA GLY A 289 -7.24 -12.21 14.33
C GLY A 289 -6.05 -13.03 14.88
N THR A 290 -5.38 -13.82 14.06
CA THR A 290 -4.20 -14.61 14.48
C THR A 290 -2.92 -13.79 14.40
N ALA A 291 -1.87 -14.26 15.11
CA ALA A 291 -0.52 -13.72 15.01
C ALA A 291 0.34 -14.42 13.93
N ARG A 292 -0.26 -15.28 13.09
CA ARG A 292 0.47 -15.95 12.02
C ARG A 292 1.15 -14.94 11.10
N PRO A 293 2.41 -15.17 10.70
CA PRO A 293 3.15 -14.22 9.89
C PRO A 293 2.48 -13.96 8.54
N VAL A 294 2.33 -12.69 8.19
CA VAL A 294 1.81 -12.25 6.89
C VAL A 294 2.87 -11.42 6.19
N TRP A 295 3.22 -11.84 4.99
CA TRP A 295 4.13 -11.16 4.10
C TRP A 295 3.40 -10.48 2.95
N ARG A 296 3.86 -9.29 2.62
CA ARG A 296 3.56 -8.59 1.37
C ARG A 296 4.80 -8.66 0.49
N VAL A 297 4.73 -9.42 -0.58
CA VAL A 297 5.88 -9.61 -1.49
C VAL A 297 5.59 -8.97 -2.83
N SER A 298 6.55 -8.21 -3.36
CA SER A 298 6.50 -7.63 -4.70
C SER A 298 7.65 -8.20 -5.53
N VAL A 299 7.29 -8.81 -6.64
CA VAL A 299 8.19 -9.46 -7.61
C VAL A 299 7.73 -9.15 -9.03
N ALA A 300 8.45 -9.61 -10.06
CA ALA A 300 7.93 -9.55 -11.43
C ALA A 300 6.62 -10.36 -11.56
N PRO A 301 5.64 -9.91 -12.37
CA PRO A 301 4.31 -10.54 -12.43
C PRO A 301 4.33 -12.06 -12.68
N GLY A 302 5.12 -12.56 -13.62
CA GLY A 302 5.24 -14.00 -13.88
C GLY A 302 5.97 -14.79 -12.80
N THR A 303 6.61 -14.13 -11.83
CA THR A 303 7.50 -14.76 -10.84
C THR A 303 6.74 -15.13 -9.54
N GLY A 304 5.63 -14.47 -9.25
CA GLY A 304 4.91 -14.66 -7.98
C GLY A 304 4.48 -16.10 -7.74
N GLN A 305 3.91 -16.78 -8.75
CA GLN A 305 3.51 -18.18 -8.64
C GLN A 305 4.72 -19.12 -8.47
N GLN A 306 5.87 -18.83 -9.11
CA GLN A 306 7.09 -19.62 -8.97
C GLN A 306 7.65 -19.53 -7.54
N LEU A 307 7.59 -18.32 -6.95
CA LEU A 307 7.99 -18.09 -5.56
C LEU A 307 7.15 -18.93 -4.59
N VAL A 308 5.82 -18.90 -4.74
CA VAL A 308 4.93 -19.65 -3.84
C VAL A 308 5.09 -21.15 -4.05
N ALA A 309 5.23 -21.62 -5.29
CA ALA A 309 5.50 -23.02 -5.59
C ALA A 309 6.79 -23.54 -4.94
N ALA A 310 7.87 -22.74 -5.04
CA ALA A 310 9.15 -23.08 -4.41
C ALA A 310 9.07 -23.10 -2.88
N LEU A 311 8.41 -22.08 -2.28
CA LEU A 311 8.23 -22.03 -0.83
C LEU A 311 7.43 -23.19 -0.27
N ARG A 312 6.39 -23.65 -0.98
CA ARG A 312 5.55 -24.79 -0.57
C ARG A 312 6.30 -26.14 -0.48
N LEU A 313 7.49 -26.22 -1.07
CA LEU A 313 8.35 -27.41 -0.94
C LEU A 313 9.07 -27.48 0.41
N GLU A 314 9.26 -26.35 1.09
CA GLU A 314 10.05 -26.27 2.32
C GLU A 314 9.25 -25.71 3.53
N ALA A 315 8.11 -25.03 3.28
CA ALA A 315 7.30 -24.41 4.33
C ALA A 315 5.80 -24.44 4.03
N GLY A 316 4.99 -24.42 5.07
CA GLY A 316 3.54 -24.23 4.95
C GLY A 316 3.22 -22.78 4.56
N VAL A 317 2.72 -22.58 3.35
CA VAL A 317 2.40 -21.26 2.79
C VAL A 317 1.01 -21.24 2.20
N ASP A 318 0.19 -20.33 2.69
CA ASP A 318 -1.09 -19.94 2.09
C ASP A 318 -0.89 -18.60 1.38
N ALA A 319 -1.35 -18.45 0.13
CA ALA A 319 -1.10 -17.26 -0.66
C ALA A 319 -2.27 -16.90 -1.58
N PHE A 320 -2.36 -15.60 -1.94
CA PHE A 320 -3.13 -15.14 -3.09
C PHE A 320 -2.37 -14.01 -3.79
N TYR A 321 -2.77 -13.70 -5.02
CA TYR A 321 -2.02 -12.83 -5.91
C TYR A 321 -2.85 -11.64 -6.35
N ASP A 322 -2.20 -10.47 -6.41
CA ASP A 322 -2.73 -9.24 -7.00
C ASP A 322 -1.69 -8.66 -7.97
N TRP A 323 -2.01 -7.56 -8.62
CA TRP A 323 -1.14 -6.88 -9.60
C TRP A 323 -0.61 -7.85 -10.67
N GLN A 324 -1.51 -8.65 -11.24
CA GLN A 324 -1.15 -9.62 -12.29
C GLN A 324 -0.13 -10.68 -11.79
N GLY A 325 -0.15 -10.99 -10.49
CA GLY A 325 0.81 -11.93 -9.87
C GLY A 325 2.11 -11.27 -9.38
N GLY A 326 2.29 -9.95 -9.59
CA GLY A 326 3.44 -9.19 -9.11
C GLY A 326 3.37 -8.78 -7.64
N LEU A 327 2.20 -8.83 -7.03
CA LEU A 327 2.00 -8.72 -5.60
C LEU A 327 1.50 -10.06 -5.07
N VAL A 328 2.24 -10.64 -4.13
CA VAL A 328 1.86 -11.87 -3.45
C VAL A 328 1.62 -11.57 -1.98
N TRP A 329 0.42 -11.82 -1.51
CA TRP A 329 0.09 -11.86 -0.10
C TRP A 329 0.25 -13.28 0.39
N MET A 330 1.11 -13.50 1.37
CA MET A 330 1.42 -14.83 1.91
C MET A 330 1.20 -14.85 3.41
N ARG A 331 0.58 -15.93 3.90
CA ARG A 331 0.50 -16.25 5.32
C ARG A 331 1.28 -17.53 5.57
N MET A 332 2.27 -17.44 6.44
CA MET A 332 3.07 -18.60 6.85
C MET A 332 2.34 -19.38 7.94
N GLU A 333 2.55 -20.69 7.96
CA GLU A 333 1.90 -21.56 8.94
C GLU A 333 2.58 -21.51 10.31
N ALA A 334 3.91 -21.51 10.33
CA ALA A 334 4.72 -21.53 11.55
C ALA A 334 5.41 -20.19 11.80
N GLY A 335 6.69 -20.07 11.46
CA GLY A 335 7.51 -18.89 11.62
C GLY A 335 7.44 -17.92 10.42
N PRO A 336 8.11 -16.76 10.51
CA PRO A 336 8.20 -15.84 9.36
C PRO A 336 8.97 -16.40 8.17
N GLU A 337 9.86 -17.35 8.37
CA GLU A 337 10.72 -17.98 7.35
C GLU A 337 11.46 -16.94 6.48
N ALA A 338 11.93 -15.85 7.12
CA ALA A 338 12.43 -14.66 6.42
C ALA A 338 13.63 -14.94 5.50
N GLU A 339 14.56 -15.79 5.93
CA GLU A 339 15.72 -16.19 5.13
C GLU A 339 15.30 -16.98 3.90
N LEU A 340 14.37 -17.91 4.08
CA LEU A 340 13.80 -18.72 3.01
C LEU A 340 13.11 -17.85 1.96
N VAL A 341 12.21 -16.98 2.40
CA VAL A 341 11.47 -16.05 1.53
C VAL A 341 12.43 -15.17 0.73
N ARG A 342 13.44 -14.57 1.38
CA ARG A 342 14.41 -13.67 0.76
C ARG A 342 15.35 -14.41 -0.19
N ARG A 343 15.76 -15.63 0.15
CA ARG A 343 16.57 -16.50 -0.70
C ARG A 343 15.89 -16.79 -2.02
N TYR A 344 14.61 -17.19 -1.99
CA TYR A 344 13.87 -17.47 -3.22
C TYR A 344 13.57 -16.22 -4.04
N ILE A 345 13.24 -15.09 -3.41
CA ILE A 345 13.08 -13.81 -4.13
C ILE A 345 14.37 -13.47 -4.89
N LYS A 346 15.54 -13.60 -4.25
CA LYS A 346 16.84 -13.36 -4.90
C LYS A 346 17.10 -14.34 -6.06
N ALA A 347 16.83 -15.63 -5.88
CA ALA A 347 17.03 -16.65 -6.89
C ALA A 347 16.14 -16.46 -8.12
N LEU A 348 14.95 -15.87 -7.94
CA LEU A 348 13.95 -15.66 -8.99
C LEU A 348 14.05 -14.27 -9.66
N GLY A 349 15.16 -13.58 -9.55
CA GLY A 349 15.41 -12.33 -10.27
C GLY A 349 15.19 -11.07 -9.44
N GLY A 350 14.95 -11.19 -8.15
CA GLY A 350 14.82 -10.05 -7.23
C GLY A 350 13.37 -9.64 -6.94
N GLY A 351 13.25 -8.60 -6.15
CA GLY A 351 11.99 -8.13 -5.57
C GLY A 351 12.18 -7.77 -4.11
N HIS A 352 11.08 -7.57 -3.40
CA HIS A 352 11.16 -7.27 -1.96
C HIS A 352 9.98 -7.85 -1.20
N ALA A 353 10.23 -8.24 0.05
CA ALA A 353 9.23 -8.73 1.00
C ALA A 353 9.15 -7.81 2.20
N THR A 354 7.95 -7.49 2.64
CA THR A 354 7.68 -6.74 3.87
C THR A 354 6.85 -7.59 4.81
N LEU A 355 7.33 -7.79 6.03
CA LEU A 355 6.59 -8.50 7.09
C LEU A 355 5.53 -7.56 7.65
N ILE A 356 4.26 -7.85 7.37
CA ILE A 356 3.13 -7.02 7.79
C ILE A 356 2.68 -7.38 9.21
N ARG A 357 2.62 -8.67 9.51
CA ARG A 357 2.18 -9.21 10.81
C ARG A 357 3.04 -10.39 11.21
N ALA A 358 3.38 -10.49 12.48
CA ALA A 358 3.91 -11.67 13.16
C ALA A 358 3.76 -11.49 14.67
N SER A 359 4.05 -12.53 15.45
CA SER A 359 4.11 -12.43 16.91
C SER A 359 5.18 -11.45 17.38
N GLY A 360 5.05 -10.91 18.58
CA GLY A 360 6.05 -9.99 19.15
C GLY A 360 7.46 -10.56 19.18
N GLU A 361 7.59 -11.82 19.55
CA GLU A 361 8.87 -12.55 19.59
C GLU A 361 9.50 -12.66 18.20
N ALA A 362 8.72 -13.08 17.20
CA ALA A 362 9.19 -13.20 15.83
C ALA A 362 9.61 -11.83 15.25
N ARG A 363 8.86 -10.77 15.56
CA ARG A 363 9.20 -9.41 15.11
C ARG A 363 10.43 -8.82 15.77
N ALA A 364 10.77 -9.25 16.98
CA ALA A 364 11.97 -8.77 17.67
C ALA A 364 13.27 -9.21 16.96
N VAL A 365 13.24 -10.36 16.28
CA VAL A 365 14.41 -10.95 15.60
C VAL A 365 14.34 -10.92 14.08
N THR A 366 13.19 -10.60 13.50
CA THR A 366 12.99 -10.59 12.05
C THR A 366 12.85 -9.16 11.54
N PRO A 367 13.82 -8.61 10.78
CA PRO A 367 13.66 -7.32 10.13
C PRO A 367 12.43 -7.32 9.22
N ALA A 368 11.57 -6.31 9.39
CA ALA A 368 10.30 -6.24 8.66
C ALA A 368 10.49 -5.95 7.16
N PHE A 369 11.48 -5.13 6.80
CA PHE A 369 11.76 -4.79 5.42
C PHE A 369 12.80 -5.73 4.78
N HIS A 370 12.76 -5.80 3.46
CA HIS A 370 13.77 -6.53 2.69
C HIS A 370 15.12 -5.82 2.79
N PRO A 371 16.23 -6.54 3.06
CA PRO A 371 17.55 -5.92 3.11
C PRO A 371 17.92 -5.27 1.78
N GLU A 372 18.39 -4.03 1.83
CA GLU A 372 18.85 -3.32 0.65
C GLU A 372 20.26 -3.80 0.24
N PRO A 373 20.59 -3.78 -1.08
CA PRO A 373 21.97 -3.92 -1.51
C PRO A 373 22.87 -2.86 -0.85
N GLU A 374 24.11 -3.19 -0.54
CA GLU A 374 25.01 -2.34 0.26
C GLU A 374 25.14 -0.91 -0.29
N ALA A 375 25.27 -0.76 -1.63
CA ALA A 375 25.35 0.54 -2.27
C ALA A 375 24.07 1.39 -2.07
N VAL A 376 22.90 0.75 -2.11
CA VAL A 376 21.61 1.41 -1.87
C VAL A 376 21.48 1.78 -0.40
N ALA A 377 21.81 0.86 0.52
CA ALA A 377 21.79 1.10 1.96
C ALA A 377 22.71 2.26 2.38
N MET A 378 23.90 2.36 1.75
CA MET A 378 24.82 3.48 1.96
C MET A 378 24.19 4.81 1.51
N LEU A 379 23.53 4.83 0.34
CA LEU A 379 22.85 6.03 -0.15
C LEU A 379 21.67 6.41 0.76
N SER A 380 20.86 5.44 1.17
CA SER A 380 19.74 5.63 2.09
C SER A 380 20.19 6.24 3.42
N ARG A 381 21.29 5.76 3.99
CA ARG A 381 21.90 6.33 5.21
C ARG A 381 22.33 7.78 5.00
N ARG A 382 23.02 8.10 3.89
CA ARG A 382 23.44 9.46 3.58
C ARG A 382 22.25 10.42 3.40
N VAL A 383 21.17 9.95 2.80
CA VAL A 383 19.92 10.72 2.71
C VAL A 383 19.35 10.97 4.11
N LYS A 384 19.25 9.92 4.92
CA LYS A 384 18.78 10.04 6.32
C LYS A 384 19.59 11.06 7.11
N GLU A 385 20.92 11.00 7.06
CA GLU A 385 21.81 11.95 7.73
C GLU A 385 21.61 13.40 7.29
N LYS A 386 21.23 13.63 6.03
CA LYS A 386 20.94 14.99 5.54
C LYS A 386 19.62 15.53 6.03
N PHE A 387 18.59 14.69 6.11
CA PHE A 387 17.25 15.08 6.55
C PHE A 387 17.11 15.06 8.08
N ASP A 388 17.78 14.15 8.76
CA ASP A 388 17.71 13.93 10.20
C ASP A 388 19.10 13.65 10.79
N PRO A 389 19.96 14.67 10.90
CA PRO A 389 21.35 14.50 11.34
C PRO A 389 21.48 14.01 12.79
N ALA A 390 20.50 14.31 13.64
CA ALA A 390 20.47 13.84 15.02
C ALA A 390 19.89 12.41 15.17
N GLY A 391 19.38 11.83 14.08
CA GLY A 391 18.84 10.47 14.07
C GLY A 391 17.60 10.28 14.93
N ILE A 392 16.83 11.33 15.19
CA ILE A 392 15.70 11.30 16.13
C ILE A 392 14.41 10.73 15.55
N PHE A 393 14.22 10.73 14.22
CA PHE A 393 12.98 10.31 13.60
C PHE A 393 12.92 8.80 13.39
N ASN A 394 12.02 8.13 14.07
CA ASN A 394 11.73 6.70 13.91
C ASN A 394 13.02 5.85 13.80
N PRO A 395 14.00 5.95 14.74
CA PRO A 395 15.26 5.23 14.62
C PRO A 395 15.04 3.72 14.52
N GLY A 396 15.75 3.10 13.57
CA GLY A 396 15.68 1.65 13.32
C GLY A 396 14.43 1.16 12.59
N LYS A 397 13.45 2.03 12.30
CA LYS A 397 12.16 1.59 11.71
C LYS A 397 12.31 0.91 10.37
N MET A 398 13.21 1.37 9.53
CA MET A 398 13.45 0.79 8.20
C MET A 398 14.72 -0.07 8.11
N GLY A 399 15.54 -0.09 9.14
CA GLY A 399 16.81 -0.82 9.23
C GLY A 399 17.99 0.08 9.51
#